data_4748f325af55fa831aa7652c02bc3e51
#
_entry.id   4748f325af55fa831aa7652c02bc3e51
#
_cell.length_a   1.000
_cell.length_b   1.000
_cell.length_c   1.000
_cell.angle_alpha   90.00
_cell.angle_beta   90.00
_cell.angle_gamma   90.00
#
_symmetry.space_group_name_H-M   'P 1'
#
loop_
_entity.id
_entity.type
_entity.pdbx_description
1 polymer ?
#
loop_
_entity_poly.entity_id
_entity_poly.type
_entity_poly.pdbx_seq_one_letter_code
_entity_poly.pdbx_strand_id
1 'polypeptide(L)'
;FGGGGMMLAFGMVSALLHARATGQGQVIDCAMTDGAAVLMAMIWGFRANGMWRDERGVNLLDTGAHMYDTYGCADGKWISIGSLEPQFYALLLEKTG
;
A
#
# COMPACT_ATOMS: atom_id res chain seq x y z
N PHE A 1 -4.56 -11.22 6.22
CA PHE A 1 -4.56 -10.48 7.51
C PHE A 1 -5.19 -9.09 7.36
N GLY A 2 -4.66 -8.19 6.52
CA GLY A 2 -5.12 -6.80 6.40
C GLY A 2 -6.55 -6.67 5.88
N GLY A 3 -6.82 -7.23 4.69
CA GLY A 3 -8.13 -7.08 4.04
C GLY A 3 -9.26 -7.92 4.64
N GLY A 4 -8.93 -8.96 5.41
CA GLY A 4 -9.92 -9.79 6.07
C GLY A 4 -9.89 -9.62 7.59
N GLY A 5 -8.93 -10.26 8.27
CA GLY A 5 -8.90 -10.36 9.72
C GLY A 5 -8.90 -9.02 10.45
N MET A 6 -8.11 -8.05 10.01
CA MET A 6 -8.06 -6.73 10.66
C MET A 6 -9.34 -5.92 10.44
N MET A 7 -9.92 -5.96 9.24
CA MET A 7 -11.19 -5.29 8.95
C MET A 7 -12.34 -5.93 9.74
N LEU A 8 -12.35 -7.26 9.85
CA LEU A 8 -13.33 -7.98 10.67
C LEU A 8 -13.20 -7.62 12.16
N ALA A 9 -11.98 -7.60 12.69
CA ALA A 9 -11.73 -7.22 14.09
C ALA A 9 -12.23 -5.79 14.38
N PHE A 10 -11.94 -4.84 13.49
CA PHE A 10 -12.45 -3.47 13.60
C PHE A 10 -13.98 -3.42 13.56
N GLY A 11 -14.60 -4.14 12.62
CA GLY A 11 -16.06 -4.24 12.49
C GLY A 11 -16.71 -4.84 13.76
N MET A 12 -16.15 -5.94 14.28
CA MET A 12 -16.66 -6.58 15.50
C MET A 12 -16.59 -5.66 16.72
N VAL A 13 -15.46 -4.98 16.94
CA VAL A 13 -15.31 -4.05 18.08
C VAL A 13 -16.29 -2.89 17.95
N SER A 14 -16.46 -2.33 16.76
CA SER A 14 -17.40 -1.25 16.48
C SER A 14 -18.85 -1.68 16.74
N ALA A 15 -19.23 -2.88 16.28
CA ALA A 15 -20.56 -3.43 16.50
C ALA A 15 -20.84 -3.75 17.98
N LEU A 16 -19.84 -4.24 18.72
CA LEU A 16 -19.96 -4.47 20.16
C LEU A 16 -20.12 -3.17 20.94
N LEU A 17 -19.39 -2.11 20.55
CA LEU A 17 -19.54 -0.80 21.15
C LEU A 17 -20.96 -0.25 20.92
N HIS A 18 -21.46 -0.35 19.69
CA HIS A 18 -22.84 0.02 19.36
C HIS A 18 -23.87 -0.79 20.17
N ALA A 19 -23.73 -2.10 20.24
CA ALA A 19 -24.63 -2.98 20.98
C ALA A 19 -24.64 -2.65 22.50
N ARG A 20 -23.48 -2.33 23.06
CA ARG A 20 -23.40 -1.90 24.47
C ARG A 20 -24.08 -0.56 24.73
N ALA A 21 -24.00 0.37 23.78
CA ALA A 21 -24.59 1.70 23.93
C ALA A 21 -26.11 1.70 23.70
N THR A 22 -26.61 0.85 22.80
CA THR A 22 -28.03 0.87 22.34
C THR A 22 -28.86 -0.35 22.74
N GLY A 23 -28.21 -1.44 23.16
CA GLY A 23 -28.86 -2.74 23.37
C GLY A 23 -29.16 -3.49 22.07
N GLN A 24 -28.78 -2.97 20.89
CA GLN A 24 -29.10 -3.54 19.59
C GLN A 24 -27.85 -4.15 18.94
N GLY A 25 -27.94 -5.45 18.64
CA GLY A 25 -26.94 -6.14 17.82
C GLY A 25 -27.14 -5.91 16.33
N GLN A 26 -26.14 -6.29 15.53
CA GLN A 26 -26.19 -6.21 14.07
C GLN A 26 -25.38 -7.32 13.42
N VAL A 27 -25.67 -7.60 12.16
CA VAL A 27 -24.86 -8.48 11.33
C VAL A 27 -23.68 -7.67 10.76
N ILE A 28 -22.49 -8.29 10.75
CA ILE A 28 -21.29 -7.70 10.17
C ILE A 28 -20.95 -8.53 8.93
N ASP A 29 -21.04 -7.92 7.76
CA ASP A 29 -20.47 -8.45 6.53
C ASP A 29 -19.07 -7.86 6.33
N CYS A 30 -18.06 -8.70 6.25
CA CYS A 30 -16.67 -8.30 6.08
C CYS A 30 -15.98 -9.24 5.09
N ALA A 31 -16.23 -9.04 3.82
CA ALA A 31 -15.61 -9.80 2.76
C ALA A 31 -14.14 -9.44 2.57
N MET A 32 -13.25 -10.44 2.42
CA MET A 32 -11.83 -10.23 2.13
C MET A 32 -11.62 -9.47 0.81
N THR A 33 -12.48 -9.68 -0.19
CA THR A 33 -12.45 -8.98 -1.47
C THR A 33 -12.60 -7.48 -1.30
N ASP A 34 -13.55 -7.04 -0.47
CA ASP A 34 -13.81 -5.62 -0.22
C ASP A 34 -12.67 -5.00 0.60
N GLY A 35 -12.22 -5.68 1.64
CA GLY A 35 -11.10 -5.22 2.45
C GLY A 35 -9.79 -5.14 1.65
N ALA A 36 -9.51 -6.08 0.78
CA ALA A 36 -8.35 -6.04 -0.11
C ALA A 36 -8.46 -4.87 -1.11
N ALA A 37 -9.65 -4.62 -1.66
CA ALA A 37 -9.90 -3.49 -2.56
C ALA A 37 -9.69 -2.14 -1.85
N VAL A 38 -10.12 -2.01 -0.59
CA VAL A 38 -9.89 -0.81 0.22
C VAL A 38 -8.38 -0.58 0.46
N LEU A 39 -7.61 -1.62 0.75
CA LEU A 39 -6.15 -1.51 0.92
C LEU A 39 -5.44 -1.09 -0.37
N MET A 40 -6.02 -1.38 -1.54
CA MET A 40 -5.53 -0.98 -2.85
C MET A 40 -6.05 0.39 -3.32
N ALA A 41 -6.73 1.16 -2.46
CA ALA A 41 -7.38 2.42 -2.83
C ALA A 41 -6.44 3.42 -3.52
N MET A 42 -5.17 3.50 -3.09
CA MET A 42 -4.16 4.36 -3.72
C MET A 42 -3.91 3.93 -5.18
N ILE A 43 -3.75 2.64 -5.43
CA ILE A 43 -3.51 2.11 -6.78
C ILE A 43 -4.74 2.32 -7.67
N TRP A 44 -5.95 2.10 -7.15
CA TRP A 44 -7.19 2.41 -7.87
C TRP A 44 -7.29 3.89 -8.21
N GLY A 45 -6.89 4.78 -7.29
CA GLY A 45 -6.80 6.22 -7.54
C GLY A 45 -5.80 6.57 -8.64
N PHE A 46 -4.61 5.99 -8.62
CA PHE A 46 -3.61 6.18 -9.67
C PHE A 46 -4.11 5.68 -11.03
N ARG A 47 -4.73 4.49 -11.06
CA ARG A 47 -5.29 3.93 -12.28
C ARG A 47 -6.40 4.82 -12.86
N ALA A 48 -7.33 5.28 -12.03
CA ALA A 48 -8.44 6.16 -12.44
C ALA A 48 -7.94 7.50 -13.03
N ASN A 49 -6.79 7.99 -12.57
CA ASN A 49 -6.15 9.23 -13.07
C ASN A 49 -5.12 8.98 -14.18
N GLY A 50 -5.01 7.78 -14.72
CA GLY A 50 -4.06 7.44 -15.78
C GLY A 50 -2.59 7.38 -15.34
N MET A 51 -2.32 7.42 -14.04
CA MET A 51 -0.98 7.33 -13.45
C MET A 51 -0.53 5.89 -13.16
N TRP A 52 -1.38 4.91 -13.39
CA TRP A 52 -1.08 3.49 -13.23
C TRP A 52 -1.53 2.71 -14.45
N ARG A 53 -0.65 1.87 -14.97
CA ARG A 53 -0.94 0.92 -16.04
C ARG A 53 -0.96 -0.50 -15.49
N ASP A 54 -1.85 -1.35 -16.02
CA ASP A 54 -1.94 -2.77 -15.65
C ASP A 54 -0.83 -3.58 -16.37
N GLU A 55 0.42 -3.11 -16.22
CA GLU A 55 1.62 -3.66 -16.82
C GLU A 55 2.73 -3.61 -15.77
N ARG A 56 3.46 -4.71 -15.62
CA ARG A 56 4.52 -4.83 -14.60
C ARG A 56 5.77 -4.04 -14.98
N GLY A 57 6.37 -3.35 -14.02
CA GLY A 57 7.67 -2.70 -14.17
C GLY A 57 7.63 -1.37 -14.92
N VAL A 58 6.46 -0.74 -15.02
CA VAL A 58 6.29 0.53 -15.75
C VAL A 58 5.73 1.66 -14.88
N ASN A 59 5.33 1.34 -13.65
CA ASN A 59 4.75 2.29 -12.72
C ASN A 59 5.80 2.74 -11.68
N LEU A 60 5.53 3.85 -11.02
CA LEU A 60 6.45 4.44 -10.05
C LEU A 60 6.86 3.48 -8.92
N LEU A 61 5.93 2.66 -8.42
CA LEU A 61 6.13 1.81 -7.25
C LEU A 61 6.34 0.31 -7.59
N ASP A 62 6.49 -0.03 -8.85
CA ASP A 62 6.67 -1.41 -9.32
C ASP A 62 7.93 -1.59 -10.19
N THR A 63 9.00 -0.88 -9.86
CA THR A 63 10.29 -0.87 -10.56
C THR A 63 10.34 -0.07 -11.87
N GLY A 64 9.29 0.69 -12.19
CA GLY A 64 9.26 1.59 -13.35
C GLY A 64 10.05 2.88 -13.18
N ALA A 65 10.54 3.17 -11.97
CA ALA A 65 11.36 4.33 -11.66
C ALA A 65 12.70 3.90 -11.04
N HIS A 66 13.81 4.35 -11.62
CA HIS A 66 15.16 4.00 -11.14
C HIS A 66 15.43 4.44 -9.69
N MET A 67 14.72 5.44 -9.17
CA MET A 67 14.83 5.88 -7.80
C MET A 67 13.97 5.06 -6.81
N TYR A 68 13.26 4.05 -7.30
CA TYR A 68 12.43 3.15 -6.50
C TYR A 68 12.58 1.71 -6.99
N ASP A 69 13.74 1.12 -6.72
CA ASP A 69 14.08 -0.22 -7.19
C ASP A 69 15.15 -0.88 -6.30
N THR A 70 15.51 -2.12 -6.63
CA THR A 70 16.58 -2.89 -6.01
C THR A 70 17.74 -3.08 -6.99
N TYR A 71 18.97 -2.93 -6.46
CA TYR A 71 20.19 -3.00 -7.26
C TYR A 71 21.19 -3.99 -6.68
N GLY A 72 21.81 -4.79 -7.57
CA GLY A 72 22.90 -5.68 -7.21
C GLY A 72 24.20 -4.89 -6.98
N CYS A 73 24.87 -5.15 -5.85
CA CYS A 73 26.16 -4.58 -5.52
C CYS A 73 27.33 -5.42 -6.05
N ALA A 74 28.53 -4.83 -6.12
CA ALA A 74 29.74 -5.52 -6.59
C ALA A 74 30.14 -6.72 -5.70
N ASP A 75 29.74 -6.73 -4.44
CA ASP A 75 29.98 -7.82 -3.48
C ASP A 75 28.92 -8.95 -3.56
N GLY A 76 28.01 -8.90 -4.54
CA GLY A 76 26.95 -9.88 -4.73
C GLY A 76 25.73 -9.69 -3.82
N LYS A 77 25.70 -8.65 -3.00
CA LYS A 77 24.51 -8.30 -2.18
C LYS A 77 23.58 -7.36 -2.94
N TRP A 78 22.49 -6.99 -2.29
CA TRP A 78 21.48 -6.12 -2.85
C TRP A 78 21.22 -4.93 -1.96
N ILE A 79 20.92 -3.80 -2.57
CA ILE A 79 20.38 -2.61 -1.91
C ILE A 79 19.02 -2.28 -2.49
N SER A 80 18.18 -1.60 -1.69
CA SER A 80 16.92 -1.01 -2.15
C SER A 80 17.02 0.49 -2.06
N ILE A 81 16.55 1.18 -3.09
CA ILE A 81 16.47 2.64 -3.15
C ILE A 81 15.00 3.03 -3.16
N GLY A 82 14.65 4.08 -2.39
CA GLY A 82 13.28 4.59 -2.29
C GLY A 82 13.23 6.10 -2.15
N SER A 83 14.10 6.82 -2.86
CA SER A 83 14.23 8.28 -2.81
C SER A 83 13.21 8.96 -3.74
N LEU A 84 11.92 8.84 -3.41
CA LEU A 84 10.81 9.35 -4.24
C LEU A 84 10.70 10.88 -4.18
N GLU A 85 10.92 11.49 -3.02
CA GLU A 85 10.78 12.92 -2.82
C GLU A 85 12.01 13.66 -3.41
N PRO A 86 11.80 14.82 -4.07
CA PRO A 86 12.87 15.54 -4.78
C PRO A 86 14.12 15.82 -3.93
N GLN A 87 13.94 16.17 -2.65
CA GLN A 87 15.05 16.44 -1.74
C GLN A 87 15.88 15.19 -1.43
N PHE A 88 15.26 14.03 -1.30
CA PHE A 88 15.96 12.76 -1.07
C PHE A 88 16.62 12.25 -2.34
N TYR A 89 16.01 12.47 -3.49
CA TYR A 89 16.64 12.15 -4.77
C TYR A 89 17.88 13.02 -5.03
N ALA A 90 17.81 14.32 -4.73
CA ALA A 90 18.98 15.20 -4.82
C ALA A 90 20.13 14.74 -3.92
N LEU A 91 19.83 14.33 -2.68
CA LEU A 91 20.84 13.76 -1.76
C LEU A 91 21.40 12.42 -2.26
N LEU A 92 20.59 11.58 -2.89
CA LEU A 92 21.06 10.34 -3.51
C LEU A 92 22.11 10.64 -4.56
N LEU A 93 21.82 11.56 -5.50
CA LEU A 93 22.77 11.97 -6.54
C LEU A 93 24.06 12.60 -5.96
N GLU A 94 23.93 13.49 -4.96
CA GLU A 94 25.09 14.09 -4.29
C GLU A 94 26.04 13.05 -3.67
N LYS A 95 25.49 11.97 -3.08
CA LYS A 95 26.26 10.98 -2.34
C LYS A 95 26.78 9.83 -3.18
N THR A 96 26.20 9.61 -4.34
CA THR A 96 26.57 8.48 -5.22
C THR A 96 27.30 8.89 -6.49
N GLY A 97 27.30 10.15 -6.84
CA GLY A 97 27.94 10.71 -8.06
C GLY A 97 26.96 10.70 -9.21
#